data_15571e36a1fd389836f4d4c00f71127a
#
_entry.id   15571e36a1fd389836f4d4c00f71127a
#
_cell.length_a   1.000
_cell.length_b   1.000
_cell.length_c   1.000
_cell.angle_alpha   90.00
_cell.angle_beta   90.00
_cell.angle_gamma   90.00
#
_symmetry.space_group_name_H-M   'P 1'
#
loop_
_entity.id
_entity.type
_entity.pdbx_description
1 polymer ?
#
loop_
_entity_poly.entity_id
_entity_poly.type
_entity_poly.pdbx_seq_one_letter_code
_entity_poly.pdbx_strand_id
1 'polypeptide(L)'
;MRGLLSVIVSFISAMTFAQQQPAELTPQDSRTMLQIGKSYLGTQYVANTLDRDGEEELVIRTDAVDCLTFVEYTLAQALGSSFTENLQKIRYRDGIIDGYPSRLHYTSDWIENGIRQGFLTDVTAENSVQTLQLNLSYMSAHPKLYKKLANSPENVTRMTEYEKALSGKIVHWLPKSELPENGLSWIMDGDIIAITTKLPGLDIAHVGIAQYIKGKLHLLHASSTLGKVVVSDDPIICLTIINRGQVYVLSECLTKKITNYETS
;
A
#
# COMPACT_ATOMS: atom_id res chain seq x y z
N MET A 1 -13.82 -63.79 43.25
CA MET A 1 -13.71 -62.34 43.20
C MET A 1 -13.10 -61.99 41.84
N ARG A 2 -13.92 -61.48 40.91
CA ARG A 2 -13.50 -61.07 39.55
C ARG A 2 -13.46 -59.54 39.53
N GLY A 3 -12.26 -58.98 39.39
CA GLY A 3 -12.06 -57.54 39.23
C GLY A 3 -12.37 -57.11 37.80
N LEU A 4 -13.29 -56.19 37.62
CA LEU A 4 -13.54 -55.49 36.34
C LEU A 4 -12.46 -54.41 36.17
N LEU A 5 -11.67 -54.48 35.10
CA LEU A 5 -10.82 -53.36 34.64
C LEU A 5 -11.66 -52.49 33.74
N SER A 6 -11.93 -51.22 34.21
CA SER A 6 -12.59 -50.20 33.39
C SER A 6 -11.52 -49.50 32.54
N VAL A 7 -11.59 -49.65 31.22
CA VAL A 7 -10.75 -48.89 30.26
C VAL A 7 -11.48 -47.61 29.94
N ILE A 8 -10.91 -46.48 30.37
CA ILE A 8 -11.37 -45.14 29.98
C ILE A 8 -10.69 -44.80 28.67
N VAL A 9 -11.45 -44.79 27.54
CA VAL A 9 -11.02 -44.32 26.26
C VAL A 9 -11.29 -42.82 26.21
N SER A 10 -10.22 -42.01 26.34
CA SER A 10 -10.29 -40.57 26.13
C SER A 10 -10.28 -40.27 24.63
N PHE A 11 -11.41 -39.78 24.10
CA PHE A 11 -11.49 -39.21 22.76
C PHE A 11 -10.86 -37.81 22.78
N ILE A 12 -9.65 -37.69 22.26
CA ILE A 12 -9.04 -36.42 21.94
C ILE A 12 -9.65 -35.99 20.59
N SER A 13 -10.61 -35.07 20.64
CA SER A 13 -11.16 -34.43 19.45
C SER A 13 -10.10 -33.46 18.91
N ALA A 14 -9.39 -33.88 17.86
CA ALA A 14 -8.50 -32.97 17.12
C ALA A 14 -9.39 -31.96 16.37
N MET A 15 -9.50 -30.74 16.90
CA MET A 15 -10.03 -29.62 16.14
C MET A 15 -8.99 -29.27 15.05
N THR A 16 -9.22 -29.75 13.85
CA THR A 16 -8.55 -29.24 12.64
C THR A 16 -9.02 -27.81 12.43
N PHE A 17 -8.18 -26.84 12.77
CA PHE A 17 -8.31 -25.49 12.24
C PHE A 17 -8.16 -25.59 10.73
N ALA A 18 -9.27 -25.52 10.00
CA ALA A 18 -9.23 -25.29 8.57
C ALA A 18 -8.61 -23.91 8.38
N GLN A 19 -7.36 -23.89 7.89
CA GLN A 19 -6.75 -22.68 7.36
C GLN A 19 -7.65 -22.23 6.18
N GLN A 20 -8.41 -21.16 6.41
CA GLN A 20 -9.14 -20.49 5.35
C GLN A 20 -8.09 -19.94 4.40
N GLN A 21 -7.96 -20.53 3.21
CA GLN A 21 -7.16 -19.93 2.14
C GLN A 21 -7.71 -18.53 1.86
N PRO A 22 -6.82 -17.52 1.68
CA PRO A 22 -7.26 -16.19 1.26
C PRO A 22 -8.12 -16.33 0.01
N ALA A 23 -9.28 -15.66 -0.01
CA ALA A 23 -10.14 -15.65 -1.17
C ALA A 23 -9.36 -15.07 -2.35
N GLU A 24 -9.21 -15.83 -3.43
CA GLU A 24 -8.61 -15.35 -4.67
C GLU A 24 -9.41 -14.15 -5.17
N LEU A 25 -8.74 -13.01 -5.35
CA LEU A 25 -9.38 -11.79 -5.81
C LEU A 25 -9.76 -11.94 -7.29
N THR A 26 -11.01 -11.66 -7.60
CA THR A 26 -11.55 -11.86 -8.94
C THR A 26 -11.36 -10.62 -9.83
N PRO A 27 -11.37 -10.76 -11.18
CA PRO A 27 -11.36 -9.60 -12.09
C PRO A 27 -12.51 -8.61 -11.86
N GLN A 28 -13.61 -9.04 -11.23
CA GLN A 28 -14.73 -8.19 -10.83
C GLN A 28 -14.35 -7.20 -9.74
N ASP A 29 -13.47 -7.59 -8.85
CA ASP A 29 -13.01 -6.77 -7.73
C ASP A 29 -12.16 -5.58 -8.21
N SER A 30 -11.28 -5.80 -9.20
CA SER A 30 -10.46 -4.75 -9.82
C SER A 30 -11.31 -3.69 -10.52
N ARG A 31 -12.36 -4.10 -11.22
CA ARG A 31 -13.31 -3.15 -11.83
C ARG A 31 -14.04 -2.30 -10.79
N THR A 32 -14.42 -2.90 -9.67
CA THR A 32 -15.03 -2.19 -8.56
C THR A 32 -14.07 -1.13 -7.99
N MET A 33 -12.78 -1.49 -7.82
CA MET A 33 -11.73 -0.56 -7.38
C MET A 33 -11.63 0.66 -8.29
N LEU A 34 -11.56 0.48 -9.62
CA LEU A 34 -11.52 1.57 -10.59
C LEU A 34 -12.79 2.44 -10.55
N GLN A 35 -13.97 1.83 -10.45
CA GLN A 35 -15.25 2.57 -10.38
C GLN A 35 -15.31 3.47 -9.14
N ILE A 36 -14.93 2.94 -7.97
CA ILE A 36 -14.87 3.70 -6.73
C ILE A 36 -13.81 4.81 -6.84
N GLY A 37 -12.62 4.50 -7.35
CA GLY A 37 -11.57 5.50 -7.55
C GLY A 37 -12.04 6.66 -8.44
N LYS A 38 -12.81 6.40 -9.50
CA LYS A 38 -13.40 7.43 -10.37
C LYS A 38 -14.41 8.32 -9.65
N SER A 39 -15.07 7.87 -8.61
CA SER A 39 -15.98 8.71 -7.83
C SER A 39 -15.25 9.82 -7.07
N TYR A 40 -13.93 9.70 -6.87
CA TYR A 40 -13.08 10.73 -6.28
C TYR A 40 -12.54 11.76 -7.29
N LEU A 41 -12.82 11.64 -8.60
CA LEU A 41 -12.34 12.62 -9.59
C LEU A 41 -12.71 14.05 -9.18
N GLY A 42 -11.71 14.94 -9.17
CA GLY A 42 -11.86 16.33 -8.75
C GLY A 42 -11.71 16.57 -7.24
N THR A 43 -11.67 15.53 -6.40
CA THR A 43 -11.40 15.67 -4.95
C THR A 43 -10.05 16.36 -4.76
N GLN A 44 -10.00 17.33 -3.85
CA GLN A 44 -8.81 18.15 -3.59
C GLN A 44 -7.64 17.30 -3.09
N TYR A 45 -6.44 17.56 -3.62
CA TYR A 45 -5.21 17.06 -3.05
C TYR A 45 -4.79 17.90 -1.84
N VAL A 46 -4.61 17.26 -0.70
CA VAL A 46 -4.05 17.90 0.50
C VAL A 46 -3.09 16.92 1.16
N ALA A 47 -1.83 17.32 1.31
CA ALA A 47 -0.84 16.52 2.01
C ALA A 47 -1.09 16.54 3.54
N ASN A 48 -0.57 15.52 4.23
CA ASN A 48 -0.55 15.44 5.69
C ASN A 48 -1.95 15.50 6.36
N THR A 49 -3.00 15.04 5.67
CA THR A 49 -4.37 15.04 6.20
C THR A 49 -4.55 14.19 7.45
N LEU A 50 -3.62 13.26 7.69
CA LEU A 50 -3.63 12.34 8.82
C LEU A 50 -2.87 12.87 10.04
N ASP A 51 -2.08 13.96 9.89
CA ASP A 51 -1.23 14.47 10.97
C ASP A 51 -2.00 15.45 11.87
N ARG A 52 -2.60 14.88 12.92
CA ARG A 52 -3.34 15.61 13.95
C ARG A 52 -2.55 15.72 15.26
N ASP A 53 -2.91 16.69 16.10
CA ASP A 53 -2.42 16.76 17.49
C ASP A 53 -3.06 15.65 18.33
N GLY A 54 -2.43 15.31 19.45
CA GLY A 54 -2.92 14.26 20.36
C GLY A 54 -2.42 12.86 20.03
N GLU A 55 -3.13 11.86 20.49
CA GLU A 55 -2.80 10.46 20.27
C GLU A 55 -3.09 10.05 18.82
N GLU A 56 -2.49 8.94 18.39
CA GLU A 56 -2.76 8.37 17.07
C GLU A 56 -4.16 7.78 17.04
N GLU A 57 -4.94 8.15 16.03
CA GLU A 57 -6.31 7.68 15.81
C GLU A 57 -6.60 7.42 14.33
N LEU A 58 -7.63 6.66 14.03
CA LEU A 58 -8.09 6.45 12.66
C LEU A 58 -8.77 7.72 12.13
N VAL A 59 -8.00 8.51 11.38
CA VAL A 59 -8.52 9.70 10.70
C VAL A 59 -9.22 9.31 9.40
N ILE A 60 -10.46 9.75 9.22
CA ILE A 60 -11.23 9.61 7.98
C ILE A 60 -11.55 11.00 7.43
N ARG A 61 -11.03 11.29 6.23
CA ARG A 61 -11.26 12.55 5.54
C ARG A 61 -11.33 12.32 4.03
N THR A 62 -12.53 12.12 3.51
CA THR A 62 -12.76 11.77 2.10
C THR A 62 -12.97 12.99 1.19
N ASP A 63 -13.11 14.20 1.75
CA ASP A 63 -13.23 15.46 1.03
C ASP A 63 -11.90 16.01 0.51
N ALA A 64 -10.78 15.53 1.07
CA ALA A 64 -9.43 15.87 0.67
C ALA A 64 -8.50 14.67 0.88
N VAL A 65 -7.65 14.37 -0.10
CA VAL A 65 -6.79 13.19 -0.12
C VAL A 65 -5.39 13.52 -0.60
N ASP A 66 -4.40 12.76 -0.17
CA ASP A 66 -3.11 12.60 -0.85
C ASP A 66 -3.12 11.31 -1.70
N CYS A 67 -1.98 10.97 -2.31
CA CYS A 67 -1.92 9.80 -3.19
C CYS A 67 -2.19 8.49 -2.46
N LEU A 68 -1.69 8.32 -1.23
CA LEU A 68 -1.86 7.09 -0.47
C LEU A 68 -3.26 7.00 0.12
N THR A 69 -3.76 8.06 0.76
CA THR A 69 -5.10 8.08 1.35
C THR A 69 -6.20 7.90 0.31
N PHE A 70 -6.00 8.41 -0.92
CA PHE A 70 -6.89 8.14 -2.06
C PHE A 70 -6.99 6.64 -2.35
N VAL A 71 -5.84 5.95 -2.44
CA VAL A 71 -5.81 4.50 -2.69
C VAL A 71 -6.38 3.72 -1.51
N GLU A 72 -6.04 4.09 -0.27
CA GLU A 72 -6.56 3.45 0.94
C GLU A 72 -8.09 3.54 1.04
N TYR A 73 -8.67 4.72 0.80
CA TYR A 73 -10.13 4.91 0.84
C TYR A 73 -10.82 4.12 -0.28
N THR A 74 -10.24 4.12 -1.48
CA THR A 74 -10.77 3.36 -2.61
C THR A 74 -10.75 1.86 -2.30
N LEU A 75 -9.63 1.34 -1.80
CA LEU A 75 -9.46 -0.06 -1.44
C LEU A 75 -10.39 -0.47 -0.29
N ALA A 76 -10.48 0.35 0.77
CA ALA A 76 -11.35 0.07 1.92
C ALA A 76 -12.82 -0.05 1.52
N GLN A 77 -13.29 0.78 0.57
CA GLN A 77 -14.64 0.70 0.01
C GLN A 77 -14.81 -0.53 -0.89
N ALA A 78 -13.81 -0.82 -1.74
CA ALA A 78 -13.85 -1.96 -2.67
C ALA A 78 -13.89 -3.31 -1.94
N LEU A 79 -13.27 -3.42 -0.76
CA LEU A 79 -13.34 -4.61 0.09
C LEU A 79 -14.73 -4.89 0.66
N GLY A 80 -15.65 -3.93 0.58
CA GLY A 80 -17.03 -4.09 1.07
C GLY A 80 -17.12 -4.16 2.60
N SER A 81 -18.23 -4.72 3.12
CA SER A 81 -18.54 -4.85 4.55
C SER A 81 -18.39 -3.53 5.34
N SER A 82 -17.39 -3.40 6.20
CA SER A 82 -17.16 -2.21 7.03
C SER A 82 -15.99 -1.37 6.51
N PHE A 83 -16.29 -0.20 5.94
CA PHE A 83 -15.28 0.74 5.45
C PHE A 83 -14.26 1.12 6.55
N THR A 84 -14.72 1.40 7.75
CA THR A 84 -13.86 1.82 8.87
C THR A 84 -12.92 0.71 9.32
N GLU A 85 -13.41 -0.52 9.44
CA GLU A 85 -12.59 -1.67 9.82
C GLU A 85 -11.58 -2.02 8.73
N ASN A 86 -12.00 -1.99 7.47
CA ASN A 86 -11.10 -2.21 6.34
C ASN A 86 -10.01 -1.14 6.28
N LEU A 87 -10.37 0.13 6.45
CA LEU A 87 -9.41 1.24 6.45
C LEU A 87 -8.38 1.11 7.58
N GLN A 88 -8.82 0.71 8.77
CA GLN A 88 -7.90 0.48 9.89
C GLN A 88 -6.92 -0.65 9.59
N LYS A 89 -7.38 -1.77 9.04
CA LYS A 89 -6.52 -2.90 8.62
C LYS A 89 -5.54 -2.51 7.52
N ILE A 90 -5.96 -1.65 6.59
CA ILE A 90 -5.14 -1.18 5.47
C ILE A 90 -4.05 -0.22 5.95
N ARG A 91 -4.37 0.71 6.85
CA ARG A 91 -3.51 1.82 7.25
C ARG A 91 -2.56 1.51 8.38
N TYR A 92 -2.94 0.60 9.27
CA TYR A 92 -2.16 0.29 10.46
C TYR A 92 -1.62 -1.14 10.44
N ARG A 93 -0.42 -1.31 10.95
CA ARG A 93 0.25 -2.61 11.05
C ARG A 93 -0.62 -3.61 11.82
N ASP A 94 -0.98 -4.71 11.14
CA ASP A 94 -1.90 -5.74 11.64
C ASP A 94 -3.29 -5.19 12.06
N GLY A 95 -3.66 -4.00 11.59
CA GLY A 95 -4.91 -3.32 11.96
C GLY A 95 -4.91 -2.75 13.37
N ILE A 96 -3.77 -2.64 14.04
CA ILE A 96 -3.63 -2.21 15.44
C ILE A 96 -3.13 -0.76 15.49
N ILE A 97 -3.89 0.12 16.14
CA ILE A 97 -3.45 1.48 16.43
C ILE A 97 -2.67 1.45 17.75
N ASP A 98 -1.36 1.67 17.64
CA ASP A 98 -0.42 1.71 18.77
C ASP A 98 0.59 2.85 18.56
N GLY A 99 0.11 4.09 18.65
CA GLY A 99 0.87 5.29 18.41
C GLY A 99 1.28 5.51 16.94
N TYR A 100 1.90 6.66 16.67
CA TYR A 100 2.27 7.10 15.32
C TYR A 100 3.06 6.07 14.50
N PRO A 101 4.07 5.34 15.04
CA PRO A 101 4.84 4.37 14.26
C PRO A 101 4.07 3.11 13.86
N SER A 102 2.86 2.86 14.40
CA SER A 102 2.03 1.73 13.97
C SER A 102 1.36 1.97 12.61
N ARG A 103 1.24 3.24 12.18
CA ARG A 103 0.79 3.60 10.84
C ARG A 103 1.81 3.11 9.81
N LEU A 104 1.35 2.56 8.69
CA LEU A 104 2.20 2.04 7.63
C LEU A 104 2.71 3.20 6.76
N HIS A 105 3.82 3.80 7.15
CA HIS A 105 4.38 4.99 6.50
C HIS A 105 5.13 4.69 5.21
N TYR A 106 5.79 3.53 5.14
CA TYR A 106 6.46 3.06 3.93
C TYR A 106 5.50 2.23 3.10
N THR A 107 5.43 2.51 1.79
CA THR A 107 4.50 1.79 0.92
C THR A 107 4.85 0.31 0.80
N SER A 108 6.13 -0.06 0.84
CA SER A 108 6.55 -1.47 0.87
C SER A 108 6.05 -2.21 2.12
N ASP A 109 6.02 -1.54 3.28
CA ASP A 109 5.45 -2.08 4.52
C ASP A 109 3.91 -2.22 4.43
N TRP A 110 3.26 -1.21 3.84
CA TRP A 110 1.83 -1.23 3.55
C TRP A 110 1.46 -2.39 2.61
N ILE A 111 2.25 -2.63 1.55
CA ILE A 111 2.09 -3.76 0.63
C ILE A 111 2.26 -5.10 1.37
N GLU A 112 3.35 -5.25 2.14
CA GLU A 112 3.62 -6.47 2.88
C GLU A 112 2.51 -6.77 3.90
N ASN A 113 2.03 -5.75 4.61
CA ASN A 113 0.89 -5.88 5.49
C ASN A 113 -0.37 -6.33 4.73
N GLY A 114 -0.62 -5.74 3.56
CA GLY A 114 -1.77 -6.09 2.72
C GLY A 114 -1.74 -7.53 2.22
N ILE A 115 -0.57 -8.01 1.81
CA ILE A 115 -0.35 -9.41 1.41
C ILE A 115 -0.58 -10.35 2.60
N ARG A 116 0.01 -10.04 3.76
CA ARG A 116 -0.14 -10.84 4.99
C ARG A 116 -1.59 -10.89 5.48
N GLN A 117 -2.33 -9.78 5.35
CA GLN A 117 -3.75 -9.67 5.70
C GLN A 117 -4.68 -10.25 4.63
N GLY A 118 -4.18 -10.64 3.45
CA GLY A 118 -4.91 -11.31 2.39
C GLY A 118 -5.79 -10.38 1.53
N PHE A 119 -5.54 -9.06 1.53
CA PHE A 119 -6.24 -8.12 0.64
C PHE A 119 -5.36 -7.54 -0.48
N LEU A 120 -4.08 -7.93 -0.56
CA LEU A 120 -3.18 -7.64 -1.68
C LEU A 120 -2.46 -8.92 -2.13
N THR A 121 -2.08 -8.98 -3.40
CA THR A 121 -1.18 -9.99 -3.98
C THR A 121 -0.11 -9.28 -4.81
N ASP A 122 1.15 -9.70 -4.71
CA ASP A 122 2.24 -9.20 -5.56
C ASP A 122 2.31 -9.99 -6.86
N VAL A 123 1.81 -9.41 -7.95
CA VAL A 123 1.94 -10.02 -9.28
C VAL A 123 3.21 -9.59 -10.01
N THR A 124 3.98 -8.63 -9.48
CA THR A 124 5.31 -8.32 -10.05
C THR A 124 6.25 -9.51 -9.88
N ALA A 125 6.17 -10.17 -8.74
CA ALA A 125 7.00 -11.35 -8.45
C ALA A 125 6.79 -12.48 -9.47
N GLU A 126 5.60 -12.59 -10.05
CA GLU A 126 5.26 -13.60 -11.06
C GLU A 126 5.64 -13.18 -12.48
N ASN A 127 5.77 -11.86 -12.73
CA ASN A 127 5.86 -11.31 -14.07
C ASN A 127 7.16 -10.52 -14.35
N SER A 128 8.00 -10.27 -13.34
CA SER A 128 9.30 -9.61 -13.50
C SER A 128 10.39 -10.35 -12.76
N VAL A 129 11.54 -10.51 -13.42
CA VAL A 129 12.76 -11.07 -12.82
C VAL A 129 13.63 -10.01 -12.16
N GLN A 130 13.31 -8.73 -12.36
CA GLN A 130 14.08 -7.62 -11.81
C GLN A 130 13.79 -7.49 -10.31
N THR A 131 14.83 -7.32 -9.52
CA THR A 131 14.72 -7.21 -8.06
C THR A 131 15.40 -5.96 -7.54
N LEU A 132 14.87 -5.44 -6.43
CA LEU A 132 15.43 -4.33 -5.67
C LEU A 132 15.54 -4.72 -4.21
N GLN A 133 16.70 -4.49 -3.60
CA GLN A 133 16.85 -4.61 -2.16
C GLN A 133 16.42 -3.32 -1.48
N LEU A 134 15.45 -3.42 -0.56
CA LEU A 134 14.99 -2.29 0.24
C LEU A 134 16.11 -1.80 1.16
N ASN A 135 16.25 -0.48 1.27
CA ASN A 135 17.16 0.18 2.21
C ASN A 135 16.45 1.41 2.78
N LEU A 136 15.69 1.22 3.86
CA LEU A 136 14.79 2.20 4.43
C LEU A 136 15.43 2.89 5.64
N SER A 137 15.40 4.23 5.64
CA SER A 137 15.92 5.05 6.73
C SER A 137 15.44 6.51 6.66
N TYR A 138 14.57 6.85 5.70
CA TYR A 138 14.27 8.25 5.41
C TYR A 138 13.61 8.97 6.60
N MET A 139 12.63 8.36 7.23
CA MET A 139 11.89 8.99 8.32
C MET A 139 12.74 9.13 9.59
N SER A 140 13.46 8.08 9.98
CA SER A 140 14.33 8.13 11.16
C SER A 140 15.55 9.04 10.97
N ALA A 141 16.07 9.17 9.74
CA ALA A 141 17.15 10.10 9.40
C ALA A 141 16.71 11.57 9.32
N HIS A 142 15.40 11.83 9.07
CA HIS A 142 14.85 13.17 8.92
C HIS A 142 13.67 13.44 9.87
N PRO A 143 13.80 13.19 11.18
CA PRO A 143 12.66 13.25 12.11
C PRO A 143 12.02 14.65 12.17
N LYS A 144 12.77 15.70 11.89
CA LYS A 144 12.27 17.10 11.90
C LYS A 144 11.23 17.37 10.80
N LEU A 145 11.17 16.56 9.74
CA LEU A 145 10.17 16.68 8.70
C LEU A 145 8.78 16.12 9.11
N TYR A 146 8.72 15.41 10.23
CA TYR A 146 7.50 14.73 10.69
C TYR A 146 7.14 15.20 12.09
N LYS A 147 6.02 15.90 12.23
CA LYS A 147 5.56 16.52 13.50
C LYS A 147 5.61 15.55 14.69
N LYS A 148 5.21 14.30 14.48
CA LYS A 148 5.15 13.25 15.51
C LYS A 148 6.50 12.60 15.81
N LEU A 149 7.51 12.76 14.94
CA LEU A 149 8.87 12.31 15.19
C LEU A 149 9.75 13.42 15.78
N ALA A 150 9.55 14.66 15.33
CA ALA A 150 10.39 15.80 15.70
C ALA A 150 10.56 15.99 17.21
N ASN A 151 9.55 15.63 18.00
CA ASN A 151 9.53 15.83 19.46
C ASN A 151 9.39 14.52 20.24
N SER A 152 9.58 13.36 19.59
CA SER A 152 9.45 12.05 20.24
C SER A 152 10.60 11.11 19.87
N PRO A 153 11.69 11.09 20.66
CA PRO A 153 12.78 10.11 20.47
C PRO A 153 12.29 8.65 20.49
N GLU A 154 11.24 8.35 21.25
CA GLU A 154 10.62 7.03 21.29
C GLU A 154 10.03 6.66 19.93
N ASN A 155 9.24 7.55 19.31
CA ASN A 155 8.69 7.30 17.97
C ASN A 155 9.81 7.16 16.93
N VAL A 156 10.90 7.92 17.03
CA VAL A 156 12.07 7.76 16.13
C VAL A 156 12.70 6.39 16.32
N THR A 157 12.86 5.93 17.56
CA THR A 157 13.42 4.59 17.85
C THR A 157 12.54 3.50 17.25
N ARG A 158 11.24 3.51 17.49
CA ARG A 158 10.29 2.54 16.95
C ARG A 158 10.26 2.58 15.41
N MET A 159 10.30 3.78 14.81
CA MET A 159 10.39 3.92 13.34
C MET A 159 11.66 3.27 12.80
N THR A 160 12.81 3.51 13.46
CA THR A 160 14.09 2.89 13.10
C THR A 160 14.03 1.37 13.15
N GLU A 161 13.31 0.79 14.10
CA GLU A 161 13.11 -0.66 14.21
C GLU A 161 12.32 -1.20 13.02
N TYR A 162 11.24 -0.53 12.60
CA TYR A 162 10.47 -0.91 11.42
C TYR A 162 11.29 -0.76 10.14
N GLU A 163 12.02 0.34 9.96
CA GLU A 163 12.93 0.54 8.83
C GLU A 163 13.98 -0.57 8.73
N LYS A 164 14.57 -0.97 9.85
CA LYS A 164 15.53 -2.08 9.91
C LYS A 164 14.90 -3.43 9.58
N ALA A 165 13.69 -3.68 10.07
CA ALA A 165 12.98 -4.94 9.82
C ALA A 165 12.61 -5.13 8.33
N LEU A 166 12.41 -4.03 7.60
CA LEU A 166 12.10 -4.03 6.17
C LEU A 166 13.35 -3.97 5.30
N SER A 167 14.41 -3.30 5.77
CA SER A 167 15.66 -3.18 5.02
C SER A 167 16.32 -4.55 4.81
N GLY A 168 16.89 -4.74 3.63
CA GLY A 168 17.46 -6.01 3.20
C GLY A 168 16.48 -6.95 2.50
N LYS A 169 15.17 -6.73 2.63
CA LYS A 169 14.16 -7.50 1.88
C LYS A 169 14.28 -7.23 0.39
N ILE A 170 14.04 -8.26 -0.40
CA ILE A 170 14.04 -8.18 -1.86
C ILE A 170 12.59 -8.02 -2.32
N VAL A 171 12.36 -7.02 -3.16
CA VAL A 171 11.09 -6.80 -3.85
C VAL A 171 11.29 -6.87 -5.36
N HIS A 172 10.28 -7.33 -6.07
CA HIS A 172 10.30 -7.32 -7.53
C HIS A 172 9.87 -5.96 -8.06
N TRP A 173 10.37 -5.59 -9.23
CA TRP A 173 10.04 -4.33 -9.88
C TRP A 173 10.10 -4.45 -11.39
N LEU A 174 9.44 -3.56 -12.12
CA LEU A 174 9.46 -3.52 -13.58
C LEU A 174 10.17 -2.25 -14.05
N PRO A 175 11.27 -2.33 -14.83
CA PRO A 175 11.93 -1.17 -15.40
C PRO A 175 11.00 -0.41 -16.35
N LYS A 176 11.14 0.92 -16.38
CA LYS A 176 10.44 1.77 -17.33
C LYS A 176 10.60 1.30 -18.78
N SER A 177 11.80 0.84 -19.13
CA SER A 177 12.12 0.35 -20.49
C SER A 177 11.35 -0.91 -20.88
N GLU A 178 10.81 -1.63 -19.93
CA GLU A 178 10.02 -2.85 -20.13
C GLU A 178 8.50 -2.59 -20.09
N LEU A 179 8.06 -1.35 -19.80
CA LEU A 179 6.66 -0.95 -19.83
C LEU A 179 6.33 -0.24 -21.14
N PRO A 180 5.62 -0.86 -22.09
CA PRO A 180 5.14 -0.19 -23.30
C PRO A 180 3.95 0.74 -22.99
N GLU A 181 3.69 1.72 -23.88
CA GLU A 181 2.57 2.66 -23.72
C GLU A 181 1.20 1.99 -23.61
N ASN A 182 1.03 0.86 -24.30
CA ASN A 182 -0.21 0.07 -24.26
C ASN A 182 -0.28 -0.86 -23.04
N GLY A 183 0.62 -0.71 -22.08
CA GLY A 183 0.68 -1.51 -20.87
C GLY A 183 1.08 -2.97 -21.14
N LEU A 184 0.91 -3.81 -20.15
CA LEU A 184 1.21 -5.24 -20.19
C LEU A 184 -0.08 -6.03 -19.91
N SER A 185 -0.25 -7.20 -20.52
CA SER A 185 -1.47 -7.99 -20.47
C SER A 185 -1.87 -8.44 -19.04
N TRP A 186 -0.92 -8.46 -18.15
CA TRP A 186 -1.12 -8.82 -16.75
C TRP A 186 -1.42 -7.63 -15.84
N ILE A 187 -1.36 -6.37 -16.36
CA ILE A 187 -1.81 -5.17 -15.68
C ILE A 187 -3.28 -4.95 -16.07
N MET A 188 -4.14 -4.82 -15.08
CA MET A 188 -5.59 -4.67 -15.30
C MET A 188 -6.10 -3.32 -14.82
N ASP A 189 -7.25 -2.90 -15.34
CA ASP A 189 -8.02 -1.79 -14.80
C ASP A 189 -8.32 -2.01 -13.31
N GLY A 190 -7.96 -1.03 -12.48
CA GLY A 190 -8.15 -1.12 -11.03
C GLY A 190 -6.92 -1.61 -10.25
N ASP A 191 -5.86 -2.05 -10.94
CA ASP A 191 -4.61 -2.38 -10.30
C ASP A 191 -4.03 -1.15 -9.59
N ILE A 192 -3.48 -1.34 -8.40
CA ILE A 192 -2.79 -0.27 -7.68
C ILE A 192 -1.37 -0.16 -8.23
N ILE A 193 -0.97 1.07 -8.53
CA ILE A 193 0.32 1.40 -9.12
C ILE A 193 1.14 2.19 -8.12
N ALA A 194 2.35 1.70 -7.76
CA ALA A 194 3.29 2.41 -6.91
C ALA A 194 4.55 2.78 -7.68
N ILE A 195 5.00 4.01 -7.60
CA ILE A 195 6.15 4.57 -8.30
C ILE A 195 7.33 4.63 -7.34
N THR A 196 8.43 3.95 -7.68
CA THR A 196 9.67 4.00 -6.89
C THR A 196 10.33 5.39 -6.93
N THR A 197 11.23 5.64 -5.99
CA THR A 197 12.03 6.86 -5.92
C THR A 197 13.52 6.54 -5.85
N LYS A 198 14.35 7.53 -6.26
CA LYS A 198 15.80 7.49 -6.07
C LYS A 198 16.26 8.18 -4.77
N LEU A 199 15.32 8.74 -3.99
CA LEU A 199 15.66 9.34 -2.69
C LEU A 199 16.21 8.27 -1.76
N PRO A 200 17.44 8.45 -1.23
CA PRO A 200 18.03 7.47 -0.33
C PRO A 200 17.16 7.26 0.90
N GLY A 201 16.93 6.02 1.26
CA GLY A 201 16.16 5.65 2.46
C GLY A 201 14.64 5.66 2.27
N LEU A 202 14.11 6.03 1.10
CA LEU A 202 12.69 5.98 0.76
C LEU A 202 12.45 4.91 -0.33
N ASP A 203 11.30 4.29 -0.32
CA ASP A 203 10.90 3.22 -1.26
C ASP A 203 10.08 3.75 -2.44
N ILE A 204 8.93 4.34 -2.16
CA ILE A 204 7.90 4.74 -3.11
C ILE A 204 7.64 6.25 -2.99
N ALA A 205 7.57 6.93 -4.13
CA ALA A 205 7.27 8.36 -4.19
C ALA A 205 5.79 8.64 -4.44
N HIS A 206 5.07 7.72 -5.09
CA HIS A 206 3.70 7.96 -5.50
C HIS A 206 2.93 6.67 -5.72
N VAL A 207 1.61 6.71 -5.51
CA VAL A 207 0.69 5.60 -5.78
C VAL A 207 -0.54 6.08 -6.53
N GLY A 208 -1.19 5.17 -7.26
CA GLY A 208 -2.44 5.42 -7.98
C GLY A 208 -3.07 4.11 -8.46
N ILE A 209 -4.07 4.22 -9.33
CA ILE A 209 -4.86 3.11 -9.83
C ILE A 209 -4.72 3.04 -11.35
N ALA A 210 -4.47 1.86 -11.91
CA ALA A 210 -4.38 1.62 -13.34
C ALA A 210 -5.72 1.86 -14.03
N GLN A 211 -5.67 2.54 -15.16
CA GLN A 211 -6.80 2.72 -16.04
C GLN A 211 -6.38 2.66 -17.50
N TYR A 212 -6.98 1.78 -18.28
CA TYR A 212 -6.81 1.76 -19.72
C TYR A 212 -7.76 2.75 -20.40
N ILE A 213 -7.22 3.61 -21.27
CA ILE A 213 -7.98 4.54 -22.13
C ILE A 213 -7.50 4.35 -23.55
N LYS A 214 -8.39 3.95 -24.44
CA LYS A 214 -8.09 3.68 -25.87
C LYS A 214 -6.88 2.75 -26.06
N GLY A 215 -6.77 1.73 -25.21
CA GLY A 215 -5.69 0.76 -25.25
C GLY A 215 -4.35 1.22 -24.70
N LYS A 216 -4.27 2.41 -24.09
CA LYS A 216 -3.07 2.93 -23.41
C LYS A 216 -3.26 2.93 -21.90
N LEU A 217 -2.19 2.61 -21.17
CA LEU A 217 -2.21 2.59 -19.71
C LEU A 217 -2.04 3.99 -19.12
N HIS A 218 -3.00 4.44 -18.34
CA HIS A 218 -3.04 5.70 -17.60
C HIS A 218 -3.10 5.46 -16.09
N LEU A 219 -2.85 6.52 -15.30
CA LEU A 219 -2.93 6.52 -13.85
C LEU A 219 -4.09 7.39 -13.37
N LEU A 220 -5.02 6.80 -12.64
CA LEU A 220 -5.98 7.54 -11.83
C LEU A 220 -5.35 7.77 -10.45
N HIS A 221 -5.09 9.03 -10.07
CA HIS A 221 -4.33 9.35 -8.86
C HIS A 221 -4.68 10.73 -8.28
N ALA A 222 -4.38 10.94 -6.99
CA ALA A 222 -4.39 12.28 -6.41
C ALA A 222 -3.07 12.97 -6.79
N SER A 223 -3.16 13.93 -7.72
CA SER A 223 -2.01 14.67 -8.24
C SER A 223 -1.69 15.88 -7.38
N SER A 224 -0.52 15.90 -6.75
CA SER A 224 -0.01 17.08 -6.03
C SER A 224 0.23 18.27 -6.96
N THR A 225 0.63 18.01 -8.21
CA THR A 225 0.88 19.05 -9.21
C THR A 225 -0.41 19.72 -9.70
N LEU A 226 -1.48 18.93 -9.90
CA LEU A 226 -2.79 19.44 -10.36
C LEU A 226 -3.74 19.77 -9.20
N GLY A 227 -3.34 19.51 -7.95
CA GLY A 227 -4.08 19.82 -6.74
C GLY A 227 -5.38 19.02 -6.55
N LYS A 228 -5.55 17.91 -7.27
CA LYS A 228 -6.79 17.11 -7.23
C LYS A 228 -6.60 15.68 -7.74
N VAL A 229 -7.61 14.85 -7.52
CA VAL A 229 -7.69 13.52 -8.14
C VAL A 229 -8.01 13.66 -9.63
N VAL A 230 -7.18 13.07 -10.47
CA VAL A 230 -7.25 13.09 -11.94
C VAL A 230 -6.87 11.76 -12.54
N VAL A 231 -7.20 11.56 -13.80
CA VAL A 231 -6.52 10.58 -14.65
C VAL A 231 -5.37 11.29 -15.36
N SER A 232 -4.20 10.69 -15.42
CA SER A 232 -3.05 11.27 -16.12
C SER A 232 -3.34 11.46 -17.61
N ASP A 233 -2.95 12.62 -18.17
CA ASP A 233 -3.14 12.92 -19.60
C ASP A 233 -2.29 12.00 -20.47
N ASP A 234 -1.03 11.73 -20.04
CA ASP A 234 -0.11 10.87 -20.74
C ASP A 234 -0.15 9.43 -20.20
N PRO A 235 0.12 8.43 -21.08
CA PRO A 235 0.32 7.06 -20.65
C PRO A 235 1.44 6.96 -19.62
N ILE A 236 1.30 6.02 -18.71
CA ILE A 236 2.25 5.84 -17.62
C ILE A 236 3.56 5.24 -18.16
N ILE A 237 4.62 6.01 -18.20
CA ILE A 237 5.92 5.55 -18.68
C ILE A 237 6.90 5.22 -17.54
N CYS A 238 6.53 5.39 -16.27
CA CYS A 238 7.42 5.19 -15.12
C CYS A 238 6.66 4.80 -13.88
N LEU A 239 6.35 3.52 -13.68
CA LEU A 239 5.42 3.18 -12.63
C LEU A 239 5.66 1.85 -11.95
N THR A 240 5.26 1.79 -10.72
CA THR A 240 5.06 0.62 -9.90
C THR A 240 3.56 0.37 -9.74
N ILE A 241 3.10 -0.84 -9.89
CA ILE A 241 1.68 -1.15 -9.93
C ILE A 241 1.28 -2.05 -8.77
N ILE A 242 0.29 -1.66 -8.02
CA ILE A 242 -0.34 -2.42 -6.96
C ILE A 242 -1.82 -2.53 -7.25
N ASN A 243 -2.33 -3.71 -7.43
CA ASN A 243 -3.74 -4.01 -7.59
C ASN A 243 -4.37 -4.40 -6.25
N ARG A 244 -5.67 -4.46 -6.15
CA ARG A 244 -6.44 -5.15 -5.13
C ARG A 244 -6.03 -6.62 -5.02
N GLY A 245 -4.85 -6.88 -4.67
CA GLY A 245 -4.26 -8.17 -4.63
C GLY A 245 -2.92 -8.30 -5.31
N GLN A 246 -2.40 -7.33 -6.06
CA GLN A 246 -1.16 -7.53 -6.82
C GLN A 246 -0.26 -6.31 -6.85
N VAL A 247 1.08 -6.51 -6.72
CA VAL A 247 2.09 -5.45 -6.57
C VAL A 247 3.12 -5.50 -7.69
N TYR A 248 3.40 -4.36 -8.33
CA TYR A 248 4.41 -4.21 -9.38
C TYR A 248 5.29 -3.00 -9.14
N VAL A 249 6.61 -3.15 -9.21
CA VAL A 249 7.58 -2.10 -8.88
C VAL A 249 8.43 -1.73 -10.09
N LEU A 250 8.40 -0.46 -10.50
CA LEU A 250 9.17 0.09 -11.62
C LEU A 250 10.12 1.19 -11.17
N SER A 251 11.36 1.21 -11.63
CA SER A 251 12.32 2.27 -11.32
C SER A 251 12.41 3.34 -12.41
N GLU A 252 12.72 4.56 -11.97
CA GLU A 252 13.22 5.71 -12.74
C GLU A 252 12.21 6.61 -13.46
N CYS A 253 11.56 7.58 -12.80
CA CYS A 253 11.11 8.78 -13.50
C CYS A 253 10.96 10.10 -12.75
N LEU A 254 11.30 10.25 -11.50
CA LEU A 254 10.95 11.48 -10.76
C LEU A 254 12.10 12.38 -10.33
N THR A 255 13.32 12.19 -10.83
CA THR A 255 14.47 13.04 -10.46
C THR A 255 14.36 14.51 -10.87
N LYS A 256 13.40 14.90 -11.69
CA LYS A 256 13.24 16.32 -12.13
C LYS A 256 12.15 17.12 -11.42
N LYS A 257 11.26 16.49 -10.61
CA LYS A 257 10.14 17.20 -9.97
C LYS A 257 10.16 17.24 -8.43
N ILE A 258 11.05 16.51 -7.79
CA ILE A 258 11.11 16.46 -6.31
C ILE A 258 11.96 17.60 -5.73
N THR A 259 12.81 18.25 -6.50
CA THR A 259 13.61 19.43 -6.07
C THR A 259 12.77 20.64 -5.65
N ASN A 260 11.46 20.65 -5.86
CA ASN A 260 10.59 21.76 -5.46
C ASN A 260 9.89 21.55 -4.09
N TYR A 261 10.15 20.45 -3.38
CA TYR A 261 9.57 20.20 -2.06
C TYR A 261 10.47 20.61 -0.88
N GLU A 262 11.71 21.04 -1.15
CA GLU A 262 12.65 21.45 -0.09
C GLU A 262 12.57 22.94 0.28
N THR A 263 11.72 23.75 -0.36
CA THR A 263 11.62 25.19 -0.09
C THR A 263 10.19 25.72 -0.07
N SER A 264 9.37 25.25 0.87
CA SER A 264 8.18 26.01 1.28
C SER A 264 7.74 25.63 2.70
#